data_63ec5ecb90b7f7c1aa96574da9379895
#
_entry.id   63ec5ecb90b7f7c1aa96574da9379895
#
_cell.length_a   1.000
_cell.length_b   1.000
_cell.length_c   1.000
_cell.angle_alpha   90.00
_cell.angle_beta   90.00
_cell.angle_gamma   90.00
#
_symmetry.space_group_name_H-M   'P 1'
#
loop_
_entity.id
_entity.type
_entity.pdbx_description
1 polymer ?
#
loop_
_entity_poly.entity_id
_entity_poly.type
_entity_poly.pdbx_seq_one_letter_code
_entity_poly.pdbx_strand_id
1 'polypeptide(L)'
;MPVRLFVMPVFVALAAMLVLAMPARAEAPQQGWVGDLPIMSGMNIEPELGFAFDSPGGRIVLVFAATADSEDAVLAYYDAALASLGWQGGGGSWNRAGESLTLAQVDTSVGRLWRIRLSPN
;
A
#
# COMPACT_ATOMS: atom_id res chain seq x y z
N MET A 1 -55.63 -47.62 14.60
CA MET A 1 -54.90 -47.48 13.90
C MET A 1 -54.03 -46.45 13.97
N PRO A 2 -53.11 -46.51 14.23
CA PRO A 2 -52.22 -45.55 14.39
C PRO A 2 -51.77 -44.95 13.24
N VAL A 3 -51.70 -43.93 13.24
CA VAL A 3 -51.24 -43.27 12.26
C VAL A 3 -49.99 -42.85 12.44
N ARG A 4 -49.24 -43.10 11.88
CA ARG A 4 -48.06 -42.66 11.99
C ARG A 4 -47.74 -41.61 11.32
N LEU A 5 -47.53 -40.69 11.64
CA LEU A 5 -47.20 -39.64 11.11
C LEU A 5 -45.90 -39.48 10.95
N PHE A 6 -45.32 -39.39 10.06
CA PHE A 6 -44.15 -39.23 9.81
C PHE A 6 -43.73 -38.05 9.43
N VAL A 7 -43.28 -37.37 9.98
CA VAL A 7 -42.78 -36.26 9.73
C VAL A 7 -41.58 -36.27 9.18
N MET A 8 -41.38 -35.96 8.15
CA MET A 8 -40.29 -35.82 7.55
C MET A 8 -39.60 -34.73 7.79
N PRO A 9 -38.68 -34.67 8.21
CA PRO A 9 -37.90 -33.60 8.48
C PRO A 9 -37.47 -33.03 7.30
N VAL A 10 -37.63 -31.97 7.20
CA VAL A 10 -37.22 -31.34 6.20
C VAL A 10 -35.99 -30.94 6.31
N PHE A 11 -35.15 -31.27 5.75
CA PHE A 11 -33.99 -30.76 5.71
C PHE A 11 -33.85 -29.87 4.92
N VAL A 12 -33.97 -28.82 5.06
CA VAL A 12 -33.54 -27.83 4.54
C VAL A 12 -32.25 -27.88 4.48
N ALA A 13 -31.79 -28.22 3.62
CA ALA A 13 -30.52 -28.16 3.45
C ALA A 13 -30.23 -26.89 3.22
N LEU A 14 -29.91 -26.20 4.01
CA LEU A 14 -29.53 -25.05 3.86
C LEU A 14 -28.40 -25.06 3.20
N ALA A 15 -28.33 -25.03 2.15
CA ALA A 15 -27.25 -24.84 1.45
C ALA A 15 -26.78 -23.61 1.77
N ALA A 16 -26.07 -23.54 2.52
CA ALA A 16 -25.51 -22.43 2.89
C ALA A 16 -24.85 -22.03 1.80
N MET A 17 -25.19 -21.21 1.11
CA MET A 17 -24.63 -20.74 0.19
C MET A 17 -23.61 -20.08 0.52
N LEU A 18 -22.60 -20.47 0.54
CA LEU A 18 -21.55 -19.90 0.83
C LEU A 18 -21.18 -19.10 -0.15
N VAL A 19 -21.55 -18.05 -0.17
CA VAL A 19 -21.06 -17.19 -1.01
C VAL A 19 -19.78 -16.88 -0.70
N LEU A 20 -18.97 -17.29 -1.33
CA LEU A 20 -17.74 -16.90 -1.14
C LEU A 20 -17.57 -15.70 -1.66
N ALA A 21 -17.65 -14.77 -1.04
CA ALA A 21 -17.33 -13.55 -1.45
C ALA A 21 -15.95 -13.60 -1.82
N MET A 22 -15.66 -13.64 -2.96
CA MET A 22 -14.40 -13.58 -3.33
C MET A 22 -13.96 -12.28 -3.13
N PRO A 23 -13.03 -11.96 -2.55
CA PRO A 23 -12.53 -10.69 -2.35
C PRO A 23 -12.17 -10.23 -3.69
N ALA A 24 -12.46 -9.09 -3.92
CA ALA A 24 -12.12 -8.52 -5.13
C ALA A 24 -10.69 -8.70 -5.22
N ARG A 25 -10.13 -9.08 -6.22
CA ARG A 25 -8.87 -9.29 -6.35
C ARG A 25 -8.18 -8.16 -6.29
N ALA A 26 -7.68 -7.82 -5.45
CA ALA A 26 -7.00 -6.67 -5.31
C ALA A 26 -5.67 -6.76 -5.83
N GLU A 27 -5.20 -5.74 -6.33
CA GLU A 27 -3.89 -5.70 -6.71
C GLU A 27 -3.09 -5.58 -5.51
N ALA A 28 -1.89 -5.93 -5.49
CA ALA A 28 -1.02 -5.80 -4.34
C ALA A 28 -1.02 -4.36 -3.90
N PRO A 29 -1.10 -4.10 -2.63
CA PRO A 29 -1.08 -2.73 -2.15
C PRO A 29 0.18 -2.03 -2.59
N GLN A 30 0.05 -0.81 -3.05
CA GLN A 30 1.20 -0.07 -3.54
C GLN A 30 2.23 0.19 -2.45
N GLN A 31 1.80 0.28 -1.19
CA GLN A 31 2.78 0.46 -0.16
C GLN A 31 3.75 -0.71 -0.11
N GLY A 32 3.40 -1.87 -0.59
CA GLY A 32 4.34 -2.97 -0.65
C GLY A 32 5.38 -2.83 -1.72
N TRP A 33 5.19 -1.90 -2.64
CA TRP A 33 6.15 -1.71 -3.71
C TRP A 33 7.45 -1.09 -3.19
N VAL A 34 7.40 -0.37 -2.10
CA VAL A 34 8.58 0.27 -1.55
C VAL A 34 9.24 -0.56 -0.46
N GLY A 35 8.94 -1.85 -0.44
CA GLY A 35 9.63 -2.78 0.47
C GLY A 35 9.30 -2.52 1.92
N ASP A 36 10.31 -2.34 2.72
CA ASP A 36 10.16 -2.15 4.14
C ASP A 36 9.87 -0.70 4.54
N LEU A 37 9.70 0.19 3.57
CA LEU A 37 9.43 1.57 3.90
C LEU A 37 8.03 1.72 4.47
N PRO A 38 7.88 2.30 5.62
CA PRO A 38 6.54 2.48 6.18
C PRO A 38 5.82 3.63 5.48
N ILE A 39 4.52 3.55 5.44
CA ILE A 39 3.72 4.66 4.97
C ILE A 39 3.23 5.37 6.22
N MET A 40 3.58 6.65 6.34
CA MET A 40 3.27 7.41 7.54
C MET A 40 1.78 7.39 7.82
N SER A 41 1.44 7.28 9.10
CA SER A 41 0.04 7.27 9.49
C SER A 41 -0.60 8.56 9.01
N GLY A 42 -1.76 8.47 8.44
CA GLY A 42 -2.44 9.65 7.91
C GLY A 42 -2.16 9.94 6.46
N MET A 43 -1.22 9.22 5.85
CA MET A 43 -1.02 9.36 4.43
C MET A 43 -1.97 8.46 3.67
N ASN A 44 -2.55 9.01 2.61
CA ASN A 44 -3.45 8.25 1.77
C ASN A 44 -2.84 8.13 0.39
N ILE A 45 -2.58 6.91 -0.04
CA ILE A 45 -1.96 6.66 -1.33
C ILE A 45 -2.96 6.94 -2.45
N GLU A 46 -2.47 7.62 -3.50
CA GLU A 46 -3.28 7.88 -4.66
C GLU A 46 -2.93 6.82 -5.70
N PRO A 47 -3.68 5.76 -5.77
CA PRO A 47 -3.26 4.59 -6.56
C PRO A 47 -3.18 4.80 -8.04
N GLU A 48 -3.92 5.75 -8.56
CA GLU A 48 -3.93 5.91 -9.99
C GLU A 48 -2.72 6.62 -10.55
N LEU A 49 -1.91 7.18 -9.70
CA LEU A 49 -0.73 7.89 -10.17
C LEU A 49 0.54 7.08 -10.01
N GLY A 50 0.52 6.04 -9.19
CA GLY A 50 1.72 5.28 -8.90
C GLY A 50 2.01 4.20 -9.93
N PHE A 51 3.24 3.79 -10.03
CA PHE A 51 3.60 2.65 -10.86
C PHE A 51 4.92 2.06 -10.40
N ALA A 52 5.17 0.84 -10.81
CA ALA A 52 6.41 0.17 -10.53
C ALA A 52 6.78 -0.67 -11.76
N PHE A 53 8.05 -0.66 -12.11
CA PHE A 53 8.51 -1.49 -13.21
C PHE A 53 9.99 -1.80 -13.05
N ASP A 54 10.45 -2.84 -13.72
CA ASP A 54 11.84 -3.21 -13.67
C ASP A 54 12.58 -2.56 -14.81
N SER A 55 13.74 -2.03 -14.53
CA SER A 55 14.61 -1.48 -15.55
C SER A 55 15.90 -2.31 -15.57
N PRO A 56 16.76 -2.14 -16.55
CA PRO A 56 18.01 -2.91 -16.58
C PRO A 56 18.85 -2.68 -15.33
N GLY A 57 18.76 -1.52 -14.73
CA GLY A 57 19.56 -1.25 -13.55
C GLY A 57 18.89 -1.62 -12.25
N GLY A 58 17.62 -2.00 -12.28
CA GLY A 58 16.90 -2.34 -11.07
C GLY A 58 15.47 -1.81 -11.11
N ARG A 59 14.80 -1.87 -10.00
CA ARG A 59 13.40 -1.56 -9.96
C ARG A 59 13.15 -0.09 -9.77
N ILE A 60 12.19 0.46 -10.44
CA ILE A 60 11.79 1.84 -10.28
C ILE A 60 10.36 1.86 -9.78
N VAL A 61 10.12 2.58 -8.71
CA VAL A 61 8.82 2.66 -8.08
C VAL A 61 8.46 4.10 -7.83
N LEU A 62 7.24 4.48 -8.16
CA LEU A 62 6.72 5.78 -7.77
C LEU A 62 5.39 5.57 -7.08
N VAL A 63 5.27 6.13 -5.90
CA VAL A 63 4.03 6.12 -5.12
C VAL A 63 3.71 7.56 -4.77
N PHE A 64 2.46 7.93 -4.90
CA PHE A 64 2.01 9.28 -4.59
C PHE A 64 1.01 9.22 -3.43
N ALA A 65 1.11 10.12 -2.51
CA ALA A 65 0.25 10.09 -1.33
C ALA A 65 -0.06 11.49 -0.83
N ALA A 66 -1.22 11.64 -0.27
CA ALA A 66 -1.67 12.90 0.29
C ALA A 66 -1.68 12.82 1.81
N THR A 67 -1.39 13.91 2.46
CA THR A 67 -1.49 14.00 3.91
C THR A 67 -1.77 15.44 4.30
N ALA A 68 -2.42 15.61 5.43
CA ALA A 68 -2.65 16.92 5.97
C ALA A 68 -1.47 17.38 6.84
N ASP A 69 -0.50 16.52 7.09
CA ASP A 69 0.63 16.90 7.92
C ASP A 69 1.54 17.88 7.21
N SER A 70 2.25 18.66 7.99
CA SER A 70 3.15 19.65 7.40
C SER A 70 4.36 18.99 6.76
N GLU A 71 5.02 19.73 5.91
CA GLU A 71 6.21 19.23 5.27
C GLU A 71 7.25 18.86 6.30
N ASP A 72 7.44 19.69 7.31
CA ASP A 72 8.41 19.40 8.34
C ASP A 72 8.09 18.12 9.09
N ALA A 73 6.81 17.89 9.37
CA ALA A 73 6.43 16.69 10.09
C ALA A 73 6.67 15.43 9.25
N VAL A 74 6.40 15.51 7.96
CA VAL A 74 6.61 14.37 7.09
C VAL A 74 8.10 14.06 6.97
N LEU A 75 8.91 15.08 6.75
CA LEU A 75 10.35 14.85 6.61
C LEU A 75 10.97 14.35 7.92
N ALA A 76 10.52 14.86 9.05
CA ALA A 76 11.04 14.38 10.33
C ALA A 76 10.69 12.92 10.56
N TYR A 77 9.47 12.52 10.19
CA TYR A 77 9.07 11.15 10.35
C TYR A 77 9.97 10.24 9.49
N TYR A 78 10.16 10.60 8.22
CA TYR A 78 10.94 9.75 7.34
C TYR A 78 12.44 9.78 7.64
N ASP A 79 12.96 10.90 8.13
CA ASP A 79 14.34 10.91 8.53
C ASP A 79 14.59 9.89 9.65
N ALA A 80 13.70 9.82 10.63
CA ALA A 80 13.86 8.87 11.72
C ALA A 80 13.57 7.43 11.26
N ALA A 81 12.51 7.23 10.50
CA ALA A 81 12.15 5.90 10.09
C ALA A 81 13.19 5.29 9.15
N LEU A 82 13.69 6.07 8.23
CA LEU A 82 14.65 5.55 7.26
C LEU A 82 16.00 5.30 7.89
N ALA A 83 16.42 6.14 8.83
CA ALA A 83 17.66 5.89 9.55
C ALA A 83 17.60 4.55 10.27
N SER A 84 16.46 4.22 10.86
CA SER A 84 16.35 2.97 11.58
C SER A 84 16.33 1.77 10.66
N LEU A 85 16.07 1.96 9.38
CA LEU A 85 16.05 0.89 8.40
C LEU A 85 17.36 0.81 7.61
N GLY A 86 18.35 1.59 8.00
CA GLY A 86 19.65 1.51 7.38
C GLY A 86 19.87 2.43 6.20
N TRP A 87 18.91 3.33 5.93
CA TRP A 87 19.10 4.28 4.85
C TRP A 87 20.01 5.43 5.33
N GLN A 88 20.83 5.96 4.43
CA GLN A 88 21.68 7.06 4.75
C GLN A 88 21.24 8.28 4.00
N GLY A 89 21.26 9.42 4.62
CA GLY A 89 20.86 10.68 4.01
C GLY A 89 19.86 11.39 4.89
N GLY A 90 19.05 12.24 4.30
CA GLY A 90 18.06 13.00 5.03
C GLY A 90 17.49 14.10 4.18
N GLY A 91 16.46 14.74 4.69
CA GLY A 91 15.92 15.90 4.02
C GLY A 91 15.26 15.60 2.69
N GLY A 92 14.81 14.38 2.47
CA GLY A 92 14.12 14.04 1.26
C GLY A 92 14.91 13.17 0.30
N SER A 93 16.15 12.81 0.63
CA SER A 93 16.95 11.99 -0.26
C SER A 93 17.80 11.03 0.53
N TRP A 94 17.73 9.76 0.24
CA TRP A 94 18.43 8.72 0.98
C TRP A 94 18.97 7.66 0.03
N ASN A 95 19.97 6.94 0.49
CA ASN A 95 20.56 5.84 -0.27
C ASN A 95 20.78 4.65 0.62
N ARG A 96 20.59 3.45 0.06
CA ARG A 96 20.87 2.21 0.77
C ARG A 96 21.05 1.10 -0.26
N ALA A 97 22.13 0.37 -0.13
CA ALA A 97 22.36 -0.86 -0.90
C ALA A 97 22.13 -0.72 -2.40
N GLY A 98 22.63 0.33 -2.98
CA GLY A 98 22.54 0.51 -4.43
C GLY A 98 21.24 1.14 -4.89
N GLU A 99 20.40 1.58 -3.96
CA GLU A 99 19.16 2.22 -4.31
C GLU A 99 19.07 3.63 -3.77
N SER A 100 18.34 4.47 -4.45
CA SER A 100 18.07 5.84 -4.01
C SER A 100 16.59 5.98 -3.73
N LEU A 101 16.28 6.67 -2.66
CA LEU A 101 14.91 6.95 -2.30
C LEU A 101 14.75 8.45 -2.19
N THR A 102 13.76 9.02 -2.83
CA THR A 102 13.49 10.44 -2.71
C THR A 102 12.04 10.67 -2.32
N LEU A 103 11.81 11.72 -1.57
CA LEU A 103 10.52 12.07 -1.08
C LEU A 103 10.36 13.55 -1.35
N ALA A 104 9.41 13.94 -2.16
CA ALA A 104 9.25 15.33 -2.54
C ALA A 104 7.77 15.64 -2.75
N GLN A 105 7.42 16.89 -2.52
CA GLN A 105 6.07 17.33 -2.82
C GLN A 105 6.02 17.74 -4.27
N VAL A 106 4.98 17.33 -4.95
CA VAL A 106 4.81 17.66 -6.36
C VAL A 106 3.37 18.06 -6.60
N ASP A 107 3.17 18.93 -7.57
CA ASP A 107 1.82 19.33 -7.95
C ASP A 107 1.31 18.35 -8.99
N THR A 108 0.10 17.87 -8.81
CA THR A 108 -0.49 16.90 -9.73
C THR A 108 -1.88 17.36 -10.12
N SER A 109 -2.51 16.63 -11.01
CA SER A 109 -3.87 16.96 -11.43
C SER A 109 -4.88 16.80 -10.31
N VAL A 110 -4.54 16.06 -9.26
CA VAL A 110 -5.42 15.88 -8.13
C VAL A 110 -4.93 16.62 -6.90
N GLY A 111 -4.03 17.56 -7.07
CA GLY A 111 -3.55 18.38 -5.96
C GLY A 111 -2.08 18.17 -5.68
N ARG A 112 -1.62 18.76 -4.59
CA ARG A 112 -0.23 18.64 -4.22
C ARG A 112 -0.06 17.38 -3.41
N LEU A 113 0.81 16.50 -3.86
CA LEU A 113 1.02 15.21 -3.23
C LEU A 113 2.48 15.00 -2.91
N TRP A 114 2.75 14.04 -2.04
CA TRP A 114 4.11 13.58 -1.82
C TRP A 114 4.39 12.49 -2.83
N ARG A 115 5.57 12.55 -3.44
CA ARG A 115 6.00 11.51 -4.36
C ARG A 115 7.12 10.74 -3.68
N ILE A 116 6.97 9.44 -3.55
CA ILE A 116 7.99 8.56 -3.04
C ILE A 116 8.56 7.85 -4.25
N ARG A 117 9.85 8.05 -4.49
CA ARG A 117 10.48 7.42 -5.64
C ARG A 117 11.63 6.54 -5.19
N LEU A 118 11.61 5.29 -5.59
CA LEU A 118 12.68 4.36 -5.33
C LEU A 118 13.28 3.99 -6.67
N SER A 119 14.58 4.08 -6.81
CA SER A 119 15.23 3.75 -8.07
C SER A 119 16.64 3.24 -7.81
N PRO A 120 17.26 2.56 -8.75
CA PRO A 120 18.65 2.15 -8.58
C PRO A 120 19.54 3.38 -8.66
N ASN A 121 20.67 3.31 -8.01
CA ASN A 121 21.65 4.38 -8.07
C ASN A 121 22.29 4.45 -9.43
#